data_903eaf35671388a8ae7febedab66122c
#
_entry.id   903eaf35671388a8ae7febedab66122c
#
_cell.length_a   1.000
_cell.length_b   1.000
_cell.length_c   1.000
_cell.angle_alpha   90.00
_cell.angle_beta   90.00
_cell.angle_gamma   90.00
#
_symmetry.space_group_name_H-M   'P 1'
#
loop_
_entity.id
_entity.type
_entity.pdbx_description
1 polymer ?
#
loop_
_entity_poly.entity_id
_entity_poly.type
_entity_poly.pdbx_seq_one_letter_code
_entity_poly.pdbx_strand_id
1 'polypeptide(L)'
;MNAPQKGHQERSGGKFSILQEFEIDDSAEIEVGQQISTEIFSEIKKVKVSGTSKGRGFAGGVRRYGFKGGPKTHGQSDRHRAVGSIGAGSSPGRVWPGTRMPGHFGNAKTTVKGLRLVKVDSINNILLIKGAIPGFNGSTVRVEAQ
;
A
#
# COMPACT_ATOMS: atom_id res chain seq x y z
N MET A 1 -17.90 1.28 -19.32
CA MET A 1 -18.16 -0.07 -18.81
C MET A 1 -18.59 -0.94 -19.99
N ASN A 2 -17.95 -2.09 -20.18
CA ASN A 2 -18.25 -3.03 -21.28
C ASN A 2 -19.35 -4.02 -20.88
N ALA A 3 -19.90 -4.76 -21.86
CA ALA A 3 -21.07 -5.64 -21.65
C ALA A 3 -20.87 -6.70 -20.55
N PRO A 4 -19.71 -7.40 -20.47
CA PRO A 4 -19.47 -8.36 -19.39
C PRO A 4 -19.49 -7.73 -17.99
N GLN A 5 -18.94 -6.51 -17.84
CA GLN A 5 -18.95 -5.80 -16.56
C GLN A 5 -20.38 -5.38 -16.16
N LYS A 6 -21.21 -4.99 -17.13
CA LYS A 6 -22.63 -4.70 -16.87
C LYS A 6 -23.35 -5.93 -16.34
N GLY A 7 -23.28 -7.07 -17.04
CA GLY A 7 -23.95 -8.29 -16.62
C GLY A 7 -23.48 -8.81 -15.25
N HIS A 8 -22.19 -8.62 -14.91
CA HIS A 8 -21.71 -8.98 -13.58
C HIS A 8 -22.31 -8.11 -12.48
N GLN A 9 -22.46 -6.81 -12.71
CA GLN A 9 -22.96 -5.85 -11.72
C GLN A 9 -24.49 -5.76 -11.65
N GLU A 10 -25.21 -6.16 -12.70
CA GLU A 10 -26.69 -6.16 -12.72
C GLU A 10 -27.29 -7.00 -11.59
N ARG A 11 -26.64 -8.10 -11.22
CA ARG A 11 -27.09 -8.97 -10.12
C ARG A 11 -27.02 -8.30 -8.74
N SER A 12 -26.16 -7.31 -8.57
CA SER A 12 -26.00 -6.54 -7.32
C SER A 12 -26.78 -5.22 -7.31
N GLY A 13 -27.61 -4.96 -8.33
CA GLY A 13 -28.53 -3.83 -8.37
C GLY A 13 -27.91 -2.46 -8.65
N GLY A 14 -26.62 -2.38 -9.05
CA GLY A 14 -25.95 -1.10 -9.24
C GLY A 14 -24.79 -1.12 -10.22
N LYS A 15 -24.28 0.09 -10.54
CA LYS A 15 -23.05 0.28 -11.30
C LYS A 15 -21.96 0.77 -10.36
N PHE A 16 -20.93 -0.03 -10.16
CA PHE A 16 -19.84 0.27 -9.24
C PHE A 16 -18.54 0.51 -10.01
N SER A 17 -17.77 1.51 -9.60
CA SER A 17 -16.46 1.82 -10.18
C SER A 17 -15.34 0.93 -9.65
N ILE A 18 -15.49 0.42 -8.44
CA ILE A 18 -14.49 -0.41 -7.76
C ILE A 18 -15.19 -1.63 -7.21
N LEU A 19 -14.62 -2.80 -7.50
CA LEU A 19 -15.05 -4.09 -6.95
C LEU A 19 -13.86 -4.65 -6.15
N GLN A 20 -14.11 -5.12 -4.95
CA GLN A 20 -13.09 -5.70 -4.09
C GLN A 20 -13.67 -6.82 -3.24
N GLU A 21 -12.95 -7.92 -3.15
CA GLU A 21 -13.28 -9.05 -2.31
C GLU A 21 -12.57 -8.96 -0.97
N PHE A 22 -13.22 -9.40 0.10
CA PHE A 22 -12.63 -9.57 1.42
C PHE A 22 -13.27 -10.75 2.14
N GLU A 23 -12.50 -11.36 3.00
CA GLU A 23 -12.96 -12.42 3.86
C GLU A 23 -13.97 -11.86 4.88
N ILE A 24 -15.02 -12.59 5.11
CA ILE A 24 -16.07 -12.28 6.08
C ILE A 24 -16.11 -13.43 7.07
N ASP A 25 -16.29 -13.14 8.34
CA ASP A 25 -16.49 -14.15 9.35
C ASP A 25 -17.83 -14.87 9.12
N ASP A 26 -17.85 -16.20 9.26
CA ASP A 26 -19.04 -17.04 9.03
C ASP A 26 -20.26 -16.65 9.90
N SER A 27 -20.03 -15.90 10.97
CA SER A 27 -21.05 -15.38 11.87
C SER A 27 -21.69 -14.06 11.40
N ALA A 28 -21.18 -13.43 10.35
CA ALA A 28 -21.68 -12.15 9.86
C ALA A 28 -22.86 -12.35 8.90
N GLU A 29 -24.05 -11.95 9.30
CA GLU A 29 -25.23 -11.91 8.44
C GLU A 29 -25.11 -10.69 7.50
N ILE A 30 -24.75 -10.94 6.25
CA ILE A 30 -24.62 -9.89 5.22
C ILE A 30 -25.60 -10.17 4.08
N GLU A 31 -26.44 -9.20 3.76
CA GLU A 31 -27.40 -9.29 2.69
C GLU A 31 -26.90 -8.63 1.39
N VAL A 32 -27.30 -9.17 0.25
CA VAL A 32 -27.00 -8.59 -1.05
C VAL A 32 -27.71 -7.24 -1.20
N GLY A 33 -26.94 -6.18 -1.50
CA GLY A 33 -27.45 -4.80 -1.61
C GLY A 33 -27.35 -3.99 -0.31
N GLN A 34 -26.85 -4.55 0.78
CA GLN A 34 -26.59 -3.85 2.01
C GLN A 34 -25.59 -2.71 1.78
N GLN A 35 -25.90 -1.52 2.29
CA GLN A 35 -24.99 -0.39 2.28
C GLN A 35 -24.24 -0.28 3.60
N ILE A 36 -22.92 -0.22 3.54
CA ILE A 36 -22.05 -0.07 4.69
C ILE A 36 -21.62 1.40 4.78
N SER A 37 -21.98 2.07 5.88
CA SER A 37 -21.61 3.46 6.17
C SER A 37 -20.38 3.53 7.09
N THR A 38 -19.86 4.73 7.32
CA THR A 38 -18.74 4.96 8.24
C THR A 38 -19.09 4.73 9.70
N GLU A 39 -20.36 4.56 10.04
CA GLU A 39 -20.85 4.33 11.41
C GLU A 39 -20.28 3.10 12.08
N ILE A 40 -19.93 2.06 11.30
CA ILE A 40 -19.28 0.84 11.81
C ILE A 40 -17.98 1.12 12.56
N PHE A 41 -17.36 2.29 12.34
CA PHE A 41 -16.13 2.70 12.98
C PHE A 41 -16.34 3.55 14.24
N SER A 42 -17.56 3.81 14.68
CA SER A 42 -17.87 4.74 15.79
C SER A 42 -17.16 4.40 17.11
N GLU A 43 -17.03 3.10 17.43
CA GLU A 43 -16.39 2.63 18.66
C GLU A 43 -14.91 2.27 18.49
N ILE A 44 -14.40 2.31 17.25
CA ILE A 44 -13.06 1.85 16.91
C ILE A 44 -12.05 2.96 17.15
N LYS A 45 -10.99 2.67 17.89
CA LYS A 45 -9.91 3.62 18.21
C LYS A 45 -8.71 3.52 17.27
N LYS A 46 -8.45 2.34 16.73
CA LYS A 46 -7.31 2.07 15.86
C LYS A 46 -7.76 1.35 14.60
N VAL A 47 -7.14 1.72 13.49
CA VAL A 47 -7.43 1.14 12.18
C VAL A 47 -6.16 0.71 11.46
N LYS A 48 -6.33 -0.25 10.57
CA LYS A 48 -5.35 -0.70 9.60
C LYS A 48 -5.76 -0.17 8.23
N VAL A 49 -4.84 0.48 7.52
CA VAL A 49 -5.11 1.06 6.21
C VAL A 49 -4.20 0.44 5.16
N SER A 50 -4.81 -0.14 4.14
CA SER A 50 -4.12 -0.75 3.00
C SER A 50 -4.42 0.06 1.73
N GLY A 51 -3.39 0.31 0.94
CA GLY A 51 -3.51 1.03 -0.33
C GLY A 51 -2.31 0.79 -1.23
N THR A 52 -2.33 1.37 -2.41
CA THR A 52 -1.21 1.32 -3.34
C THR A 52 -0.31 2.52 -3.13
N SER A 53 0.95 2.28 -2.80
CA SER A 53 1.93 3.34 -2.56
C SER A 53 2.23 4.14 -3.83
N LYS A 54 2.68 5.40 -3.68
CA LYS A 54 3.10 6.22 -4.82
C LYS A 54 4.20 5.53 -5.61
N GLY A 55 4.03 5.42 -6.92
CA GLY A 55 5.05 4.90 -7.83
C GLY A 55 6.26 5.83 -7.91
N ARG A 56 7.46 5.25 -7.93
CA ARG A 56 8.73 5.98 -8.04
C ARG A 56 9.61 5.48 -9.18
N GLY A 57 9.04 4.62 -10.03
CA GLY A 57 9.71 4.04 -11.17
C GLY A 57 10.92 3.18 -10.78
N PHE A 58 11.92 3.14 -11.63
CA PHE A 58 13.19 2.49 -11.34
C PHE A 58 14.02 3.35 -10.38
N ALA A 59 14.42 2.79 -9.24
CA ALA A 59 15.14 3.50 -8.20
C ALA A 59 16.44 2.78 -7.83
N GLY A 60 17.50 3.55 -7.61
CA GLY A 60 18.80 3.06 -7.12
C GLY A 60 18.75 2.66 -5.64
N GLY A 61 19.80 1.97 -5.17
CA GLY A 61 19.89 1.43 -3.82
C GLY A 61 19.78 2.50 -2.71
N VAL A 62 20.30 3.69 -2.95
CA VAL A 62 20.20 4.81 -2.01
C VAL A 62 18.75 5.23 -1.77
N ARG A 63 17.96 5.39 -2.82
CA ARG A 63 16.56 5.80 -2.70
C ARG A 63 15.65 4.65 -2.26
N ARG A 64 15.90 3.45 -2.79
CA ARG A 64 15.03 2.29 -2.57
C ARG A 64 15.19 1.67 -1.19
N TYR A 65 16.43 1.64 -0.67
CA TYR A 65 16.76 0.95 0.59
C TYR A 65 17.45 1.82 1.62
N GLY A 66 17.73 3.09 1.32
CA GLY A 66 18.42 3.99 2.25
C GLY A 66 19.93 3.72 2.37
N PHE A 67 20.56 3.16 1.35
CA PHE A 67 22.02 2.94 1.37
C PHE A 67 22.76 4.26 1.48
N LYS A 68 23.85 4.28 2.26
CA LYS A 68 24.64 5.50 2.50
C LYS A 68 25.34 5.99 1.23
N GLY A 69 25.76 5.08 0.36
CA GLY A 69 26.64 5.40 -0.77
C GLY A 69 28.09 5.61 -0.33
N GLY A 70 28.89 6.16 -1.23
CA GLY A 70 30.30 6.52 -0.96
C GLY A 70 30.46 7.96 -0.48
N PRO A 71 31.66 8.32 0.01
CA PRO A 71 31.96 9.69 0.39
C PRO A 71 31.89 10.63 -0.82
N LYS A 72 31.65 11.93 -0.57
CA LYS A 72 31.58 12.95 -1.64
C LYS A 72 32.95 13.60 -1.91
N THR A 73 33.89 13.44 -1.02
CA THR A 73 35.26 14.00 -1.04
C THR A 73 36.29 12.94 -0.68
N HIS A 74 37.51 13.32 -0.32
CA HIS A 74 38.59 12.42 0.10
C HIS A 74 39.03 11.41 -0.99
N GLY A 75 39.15 11.88 -2.25
CA GLY A 75 39.62 11.06 -3.35
C GLY A 75 38.56 10.23 -4.07
N GLN A 76 37.32 10.31 -3.61
CA GLN A 76 36.19 9.67 -4.31
C GLN A 76 35.88 10.40 -5.62
N SER A 77 35.98 9.71 -6.77
CA SER A 77 35.82 10.35 -8.07
C SER A 77 34.39 10.25 -8.64
N ASP A 78 33.76 9.05 -8.66
CA ASP A 78 32.56 8.82 -9.45
C ASP A 78 31.46 7.99 -8.77
N ARG A 79 31.77 7.16 -7.78
CA ARG A 79 30.86 6.17 -7.18
C ARG A 79 30.14 6.65 -5.92
N HIS A 80 29.57 7.86 -5.95
CA HIS A 80 28.93 8.43 -4.77
C HIS A 80 27.64 7.71 -4.33
N ARG A 81 26.89 7.16 -5.26
CA ARG A 81 25.60 6.52 -5.01
C ARG A 81 25.58 5.03 -5.38
N ALA A 82 26.73 4.40 -5.45
CA ALA A 82 26.86 2.98 -5.75
C ALA A 82 26.35 2.11 -4.59
N VAL A 83 25.90 0.92 -4.93
CA VAL A 83 25.43 -0.07 -3.95
C VAL A 83 26.59 -0.62 -3.10
N GLY A 84 27.80 -0.62 -3.63
CA GLY A 84 28.97 -1.25 -3.03
C GLY A 84 29.08 -2.73 -3.37
N SER A 85 29.72 -3.50 -2.50
CA SER A 85 29.86 -4.95 -2.70
C SER A 85 28.49 -5.64 -2.65
N ILE A 86 28.27 -6.60 -3.56
CA ILE A 86 27.04 -7.41 -3.64
C ILE A 86 27.25 -8.85 -3.15
N GLY A 87 28.45 -9.20 -2.70
CA GLY A 87 28.77 -10.52 -2.18
C GLY A 87 30.24 -10.80 -2.09
N ALA A 88 30.58 -12.00 -1.65
CA ALA A 88 31.94 -12.53 -1.66
C ALA A 88 32.36 -12.97 -3.07
N GLY A 89 33.62 -13.34 -3.29
CA GLY A 89 34.16 -13.72 -4.59
C GLY A 89 33.86 -15.17 -5.00
N SER A 90 34.92 -15.96 -5.22
CA SER A 90 34.84 -17.32 -5.77
C SER A 90 33.96 -18.30 -4.96
N SER A 91 33.83 -18.10 -3.68
CA SER A 91 32.91 -18.82 -2.81
C SER A 91 31.90 -17.82 -2.20
N PRO A 92 30.60 -17.91 -2.52
CA PRO A 92 29.84 -18.97 -3.20
C PRO A 92 29.79 -18.87 -4.72
N GLY A 93 30.52 -17.96 -5.38
CA GLY A 93 30.53 -17.77 -6.83
C GLY A 93 29.23 -17.24 -7.45
N ARG A 94 28.32 -16.74 -6.63
CA ARG A 94 27.03 -16.16 -7.01
C ARG A 94 26.58 -15.06 -6.07
N VAL A 95 25.61 -14.26 -6.50
CA VAL A 95 24.91 -13.32 -5.63
C VAL A 95 23.73 -14.04 -4.98
N TRP A 96 23.56 -13.89 -3.67
CA TRP A 96 22.49 -14.54 -2.94
C TRP A 96 21.12 -14.00 -3.35
N PRO A 97 20.08 -14.86 -3.44
CA PRO A 97 18.71 -14.42 -3.61
C PRO A 97 18.30 -13.43 -2.51
N GLY A 98 17.52 -12.39 -2.87
CA GLY A 98 17.10 -11.36 -1.93
C GLY A 98 18.12 -10.23 -1.71
N THR A 99 19.31 -10.28 -2.34
CA THR A 99 20.27 -9.16 -2.28
C THR A 99 19.63 -7.88 -2.83
N ARG A 100 19.74 -6.80 -2.03
CA ARG A 100 19.11 -5.52 -2.34
C ARG A 100 19.83 -4.81 -3.47
N MET A 101 19.13 -4.65 -4.60
CA MET A 101 19.65 -4.04 -5.83
C MET A 101 18.68 -2.96 -6.35
N PRO A 102 19.13 -2.08 -7.26
CA PRO A 102 18.23 -1.18 -7.99
C PRO A 102 17.08 -1.93 -8.64
N GLY A 103 15.93 -1.27 -8.76
CA GLY A 103 14.76 -1.85 -9.39
C GLY A 103 13.51 -1.01 -9.19
N HIS A 104 12.37 -1.56 -9.54
CA HIS A 104 11.08 -0.91 -9.37
C HIS A 104 10.81 -0.57 -7.89
N PHE A 105 10.34 0.66 -7.64
CA PHE A 105 10.02 1.13 -6.29
C PHE A 105 8.67 1.84 -6.28
N GLY A 106 7.89 1.55 -5.25
CA GLY A 106 6.52 2.04 -5.15
C GLY A 106 5.54 1.33 -6.08
N ASN A 107 4.33 1.89 -6.23
CA ASN A 107 3.20 1.27 -6.93
C ASN A 107 2.95 -0.18 -6.47
N ALA A 108 3.09 -0.40 -5.18
CA ALA A 108 2.92 -1.71 -4.54
C ALA A 108 1.93 -1.59 -3.39
N LYS A 109 1.18 -2.67 -3.12
CA LYS A 109 0.27 -2.75 -1.98
C LYS A 109 1.07 -2.57 -0.69
N THR A 110 0.68 -1.60 0.11
CA THR A 110 1.30 -1.27 1.39
C THR A 110 0.23 -1.16 2.46
N THR A 111 0.47 -1.74 3.62
CA THR A 111 -0.44 -1.70 4.76
C THR A 111 0.22 -1.00 5.93
N VAL A 112 -0.45 0.00 6.47
CA VAL A 112 -0.05 0.71 7.69
C VAL A 112 -1.01 0.32 8.80
N LYS A 113 -0.48 -0.20 9.90
CA LYS A 113 -1.25 -0.68 11.05
C LYS A 113 -1.19 0.31 12.21
N GLY A 114 -2.16 0.23 13.12
CA GLY A 114 -2.17 1.00 14.36
C GLY A 114 -2.41 2.49 14.20
N LEU A 115 -3.02 2.92 13.11
CA LEU A 115 -3.37 4.32 12.92
C LEU A 115 -4.54 4.71 13.84
N ARG A 116 -4.40 5.84 14.53
CA ARG A 116 -5.45 6.34 15.42
C ARG A 116 -6.59 6.94 14.60
N LEU A 117 -7.80 6.48 14.84
CA LEU A 117 -9.02 7.13 14.36
C LEU A 117 -9.36 8.29 15.31
N VAL A 118 -9.42 9.49 14.78
CA VAL A 118 -9.63 10.72 15.56
C VAL A 118 -11.11 11.05 15.65
N LYS A 119 -11.81 10.95 14.53
CA LYS A 119 -13.23 11.28 14.43
C LYS A 119 -13.89 10.50 13.31
N VAL A 120 -15.12 10.10 13.53
CA VAL A 120 -16.05 9.57 12.53
C VAL A 120 -17.13 10.61 12.29
N ASP A 121 -17.34 11.01 11.07
CA ASP A 121 -18.42 11.90 10.64
C ASP A 121 -19.41 11.07 9.80
N SER A 122 -20.46 10.60 10.42
CA SER A 122 -21.46 9.73 9.77
C SER A 122 -22.32 10.50 8.77
N ILE A 123 -22.50 11.81 8.95
CA ILE A 123 -23.33 12.63 8.07
C ILE A 123 -22.67 12.77 6.69
N ASN A 124 -21.37 13.03 6.68
CA ASN A 124 -20.60 13.24 5.46
C ASN A 124 -19.85 11.99 5.00
N ASN A 125 -19.96 10.87 5.71
CA ASN A 125 -19.22 9.62 5.48
C ASN A 125 -17.69 9.82 5.44
N ILE A 126 -17.16 10.57 6.42
CA ILE A 126 -15.73 10.92 6.52
C ILE A 126 -15.09 10.28 7.75
N LEU A 127 -13.93 9.66 7.57
CA LEU A 127 -13.06 9.16 8.63
C LEU A 127 -11.82 10.05 8.75
N LEU A 128 -11.57 10.62 9.92
CA LEU A 128 -10.35 11.39 10.22
C LEU A 128 -9.33 10.48 10.90
N ILE A 129 -8.31 10.09 10.15
CA ILE A 129 -7.26 9.18 10.60
C ILE A 129 -5.95 9.95 10.78
N LYS A 130 -5.32 9.81 11.95
CA LYS A 130 -4.02 10.44 12.23
C LYS A 130 -2.87 9.55 11.75
N GLY A 131 -2.07 10.07 10.82
CA GLY A 131 -0.85 9.41 10.34
C GLY A 131 -0.71 9.41 8.83
N ALA A 132 0.27 8.66 8.34
CA ALA A 132 0.54 8.53 6.91
C ALA A 132 -0.31 7.40 6.30
N ILE A 133 -1.03 7.73 5.26
CA ILE A 133 -1.85 6.79 4.48
C ILE A 133 -1.13 6.49 3.15
N PRO A 134 -1.07 5.22 2.72
CA PRO A 134 -0.43 4.87 1.45
C PRO A 134 -1.21 5.42 0.24
N GLY A 135 -0.48 5.88 -0.76
CA GLY A 135 -1.04 6.37 -2.02
C GLY A 135 -0.97 7.89 -2.20
N PHE A 136 -1.59 8.36 -3.25
CA PHE A 136 -1.72 9.79 -3.58
C PHE A 136 -3.13 10.29 -3.19
N ASN A 137 -3.31 11.61 -3.18
CA ASN A 137 -4.63 12.20 -2.88
C ASN A 137 -5.65 11.78 -3.94
N GLY A 138 -6.78 11.23 -3.50
CA GLY A 138 -7.80 10.66 -4.38
C GLY A 138 -7.59 9.18 -4.71
N SER A 139 -6.56 8.51 -4.18
CA SER A 139 -6.41 7.06 -4.33
C SER A 139 -7.37 6.31 -3.40
N THR A 140 -7.82 5.14 -3.87
CA THR A 140 -8.64 4.24 -3.05
C THR A 140 -7.80 3.54 -2.01
N VAL A 141 -8.31 3.48 -0.78
CA VAL A 141 -7.72 2.76 0.33
C VAL A 141 -8.75 1.85 0.99
N ARG A 142 -8.30 0.75 1.57
CA ARG A 142 -9.09 -0.15 2.39
C ARG A 142 -8.79 0.14 3.85
N VAL A 143 -9.82 0.43 4.62
CA VAL A 143 -9.74 0.68 6.07
C VAL A 143 -10.37 -0.50 6.80
N GLU A 144 -9.67 -1.04 7.76
CA GLU A 144 -10.11 -2.17 8.58
C GLU A 144 -9.92 -1.83 10.06
N ALA A 145 -10.82 -2.29 10.91
CA ALA A 145 -10.69 -2.22 12.37
C ALA A 145 -9.46 -3.00 12.86
N GLN A 146 -8.88 -2.56 13.98
CA GLN A 146 -7.73 -3.23 14.60
C GLN A 146 -7.87 -3.24 16.11
#